data_ec8f80e67d5c843f1d36ae52c05a8a56
#
_entry.id   ec8f80e67d5c843f1d36ae52c05a8a56
#
_cell.length_a   1.000
_cell.length_b   1.000
_cell.length_c   1.000
_cell.angle_alpha   90.00
_cell.angle_beta   90.00
_cell.angle_gamma   90.00
#
_symmetry.space_group_name_H-M   'P 1'
#
loop_
_entity.id
_entity.type
_entity.pdbx_description
1 polymer ?
#
loop_
_entity_poly.entity_id
_entity_poly.type
_entity_poly.pdbx_seq_one_letter_code
_entity_poly.pdbx_strand_id
1 'polypeptide(L)'
;MEIRRCMKCMHALAAGETFCSECGRPYGSVETEPFALKPGTILDGKYLVGEMLGQGGFGITYIGFDLLLEQKVAIKEYYPMSTGMVNRENSTTVVWSSAVMQKSGMEKGFDSFLKEARKMAKLGGIPGVVGVKSVFIQNETAYIVMDFIEGETLLKKLQRGGPMDYGTCISLMTPIMQALAEVHKHGIIHRDISPDNIMVQSDGKLVLLDLGAAKDLDIQGKDGNVQSSQMVAKHGFSPVEQYGQAGKIGSWTDVYAMAATIYYCCTGVLPPSATDRTIGDT
;
A
#
# COMPACT_ATOMS: atom_id res chain seq x y z
N MET A 1 -17.62 -15.58 -23.00
CA MET A 1 -17.19 -16.63 -22.06
C MET A 1 -17.45 -16.10 -20.66
N GLU A 2 -18.25 -16.77 -19.86
CA GLU A 2 -18.58 -16.33 -18.49
C GLU A 2 -17.31 -16.48 -17.61
N ILE A 3 -16.87 -15.38 -16.99
CA ILE A 3 -15.68 -15.38 -16.14
C ILE A 3 -16.11 -15.93 -14.78
N ARG A 4 -15.91 -17.22 -14.57
CA ARG A 4 -16.19 -17.88 -13.28
C ARG A 4 -14.94 -17.90 -12.42
N ARG A 5 -14.80 -16.90 -11.55
CA ARG A 5 -13.70 -16.81 -10.58
C ARG A 5 -14.23 -16.53 -9.17
N CYS A 6 -13.51 -17.02 -8.19
CA CYS A 6 -13.73 -16.67 -6.79
C CYS A 6 -13.29 -15.22 -6.55
N MET A 7 -14.19 -14.35 -6.14
CA MET A 7 -13.88 -12.93 -5.94
C MET A 7 -12.94 -12.67 -4.75
N LYS A 8 -12.76 -13.66 -3.86
CA LYS A 8 -11.86 -13.59 -2.71
C LYS A 8 -10.40 -13.92 -3.04
N CYS A 9 -10.16 -14.92 -3.91
CA CYS A 9 -8.81 -15.43 -4.16
C CYS A 9 -8.43 -15.51 -5.66
N MET A 10 -9.34 -15.14 -6.56
CA MET A 10 -9.19 -15.18 -8.01
C MET A 10 -8.97 -16.60 -8.60
N HIS A 11 -9.18 -17.67 -7.82
CA HIS A 11 -9.15 -19.02 -8.33
C HIS A 11 -10.23 -19.22 -9.40
N ALA A 12 -9.89 -19.90 -10.51
CA ALA A 12 -10.86 -20.25 -11.55
C ALA A 12 -11.81 -21.33 -11.02
N LEU A 13 -13.10 -21.20 -11.31
CA LEU A 13 -14.13 -22.15 -10.87
C LEU A 13 -14.66 -22.91 -12.07
N ALA A 14 -14.71 -24.25 -11.98
CA ALA A 14 -15.32 -25.09 -13.00
C ALA A 14 -16.85 -24.93 -13.03
N ALA A 15 -17.46 -25.32 -14.14
CA ALA A 15 -18.91 -25.30 -14.27
C ALA A 15 -19.54 -26.25 -13.23
N GLY A 16 -20.51 -25.72 -12.44
CA GLY A 16 -21.19 -26.50 -11.40
C GLY A 16 -20.55 -26.48 -10.02
N GLU A 17 -19.33 -25.94 -9.87
CA GLU A 17 -18.76 -25.75 -8.52
C GLU A 17 -19.57 -24.72 -7.73
N THR A 18 -19.95 -25.10 -6.51
CA THR A 18 -20.70 -24.26 -5.57
C THR A 18 -19.82 -23.63 -4.50
N PHE A 19 -18.58 -24.10 -4.36
CA PHE A 19 -17.57 -23.60 -3.42
C PHE A 19 -16.22 -23.49 -4.14
N CYS A 20 -15.43 -22.52 -3.74
CA CYS A 20 -14.05 -22.39 -4.21
C CYS A 20 -13.17 -23.48 -3.56
N SER A 21 -12.54 -24.33 -4.36
CA SER A 21 -11.63 -25.38 -3.90
C SER A 21 -10.39 -24.84 -3.18
N GLU A 22 -9.96 -23.62 -3.50
CA GLU A 22 -8.76 -22.99 -2.93
C GLU A 22 -9.02 -22.34 -1.55
N CYS A 23 -10.13 -21.60 -1.39
CA CYS A 23 -10.37 -20.83 -0.16
C CYS A 23 -11.67 -21.20 0.57
N GLY A 24 -12.42 -22.19 0.06
CA GLY A 24 -13.66 -22.70 0.68
C GLY A 24 -14.88 -21.76 0.59
N ARG A 25 -14.75 -20.58 -0.04
CA ARG A 25 -15.87 -19.64 -0.11
C ARG A 25 -16.97 -20.13 -1.04
N PRO A 26 -18.26 -20.00 -0.65
CA PRO A 26 -19.37 -20.31 -1.55
C PRO A 26 -19.33 -19.42 -2.82
N TYR A 27 -19.64 -20.00 -3.97
CA TYR A 27 -19.74 -19.26 -5.22
C TYR A 27 -20.87 -18.22 -5.15
N GLY A 28 -20.60 -17.00 -5.62
CA GLY A 28 -21.56 -15.89 -5.60
C GLY A 28 -21.65 -15.16 -4.27
N SER A 29 -21.06 -15.70 -3.17
CA SER A 29 -20.93 -14.91 -1.96
C SER A 29 -19.79 -13.90 -2.12
N VAL A 30 -20.09 -12.63 -1.93
CA VAL A 30 -19.12 -11.53 -2.00
C VAL A 30 -19.27 -10.63 -0.79
N GLU A 31 -18.14 -10.23 -0.22
CA GLU A 31 -18.10 -9.18 0.79
C GLU A 31 -17.73 -7.87 0.11
N THR A 32 -18.54 -6.85 0.34
CA THR A 32 -18.31 -5.53 -0.25
C THR A 32 -18.75 -4.44 0.71
N GLU A 33 -17.91 -3.43 0.85
CA GLU A 33 -18.27 -2.21 1.56
C GLU A 33 -19.02 -1.26 0.62
N PRO A 34 -19.96 -0.44 1.12
CA PRO A 34 -20.75 0.45 0.27
C PRO A 34 -19.92 1.41 -0.58
N PHE A 35 -18.76 1.80 -0.08
CA PHE A 35 -17.83 2.71 -0.74
C PHE A 35 -16.84 2.02 -1.68
N ALA A 36 -16.73 0.69 -1.63
CA ALA A 36 -15.79 -0.08 -2.45
C ALA A 36 -16.37 -0.42 -3.82
N LEU A 37 -15.51 -0.70 -4.80
CA LEU A 37 -15.93 -1.29 -6.07
C LEU A 37 -16.57 -2.65 -5.83
N LYS A 38 -17.66 -2.90 -6.53
CA LYS A 38 -18.33 -4.22 -6.47
C LYS A 38 -17.41 -5.27 -7.12
N PRO A 39 -17.19 -6.42 -6.44
CA PRO A 39 -16.52 -7.55 -7.05
C PRO A 39 -17.20 -7.97 -8.37
N GLY A 40 -16.39 -8.27 -9.38
CA GLY A 40 -16.86 -8.50 -10.75
C GLY A 40 -16.75 -7.29 -11.67
N THR A 41 -16.46 -6.09 -11.14
CA THR A 41 -16.20 -4.91 -11.96
C THR A 41 -14.96 -5.15 -12.83
N ILE A 42 -15.01 -4.72 -14.11
CA ILE A 42 -13.87 -4.75 -15.01
C ILE A 42 -13.33 -3.34 -15.20
N LEU A 43 -12.05 -3.15 -14.90
CA LEU A 43 -11.32 -1.91 -15.09
C LEU A 43 -10.38 -2.02 -16.31
N ASP A 44 -10.22 -0.90 -17.04
CA ASP A 44 -9.36 -0.81 -18.24
C ASP A 44 -9.60 -1.95 -19.26
N GLY A 45 -10.83 -2.48 -19.28
CA GLY A 45 -11.25 -3.58 -20.17
C GLY A 45 -10.56 -4.93 -19.92
N LYS A 46 -9.69 -5.04 -18.91
CA LYS A 46 -8.87 -6.26 -18.67
C LYS A 46 -8.64 -6.64 -17.22
N TYR A 47 -8.86 -5.75 -16.26
CA TYR A 47 -8.64 -6.07 -14.85
C TYR A 47 -9.97 -6.38 -14.15
N LEU A 48 -10.18 -7.64 -13.83
CA LEU A 48 -11.32 -8.07 -13.02
C LEU A 48 -11.04 -7.72 -11.56
N VAL A 49 -11.93 -6.95 -10.92
CA VAL A 49 -11.86 -6.57 -9.51
C VAL A 49 -12.51 -7.66 -8.65
N GLY A 50 -11.84 -8.08 -7.60
CA GLY A 50 -12.37 -8.93 -6.55
C GLY A 50 -12.70 -8.16 -5.27
N GLU A 51 -12.62 -8.85 -4.14
CA GLU A 51 -12.89 -8.26 -2.83
C GLU A 51 -11.78 -7.29 -2.40
N MET A 52 -12.13 -6.39 -1.49
CA MET A 52 -11.20 -5.49 -0.85
C MET A 52 -10.19 -6.26 0.00
N LEU A 53 -8.91 -6.00 -0.20
CA LEU A 53 -7.81 -6.52 0.63
C LEU A 53 -7.55 -5.65 1.84
N GLY A 54 -7.77 -4.35 1.70
CA GLY A 54 -7.58 -3.37 2.76
C GLY A 54 -7.83 -1.95 2.31
N GLN A 55 -7.85 -1.06 3.30
CA GLN A 55 -8.09 0.37 3.14
C GLN A 55 -7.04 1.14 3.92
N GLY A 56 -6.49 2.17 3.31
CA GLY A 56 -5.57 3.11 3.93
C GLY A 56 -6.03 4.55 3.78
N GLY A 57 -5.26 5.49 4.32
CA GLY A 57 -5.60 6.93 4.26
C GLY A 57 -5.73 7.50 2.84
N PHE A 58 -5.08 6.88 1.87
CA PHE A 58 -5.02 7.36 0.48
C PHE A 58 -5.88 6.54 -0.48
N GLY A 59 -6.42 5.40 -0.05
CA GLY A 59 -7.20 4.60 -0.98
C GLY A 59 -7.54 3.21 -0.52
N ILE A 60 -8.11 2.46 -1.45
CA ILE A 60 -8.60 1.10 -1.27
C ILE A 60 -7.75 0.17 -2.13
N THR A 61 -7.37 -0.98 -1.58
CA THR A 61 -6.66 -2.02 -2.33
C THR A 61 -7.56 -3.24 -2.49
N TYR A 62 -7.66 -3.75 -3.71
CA TYR A 62 -8.44 -4.93 -4.07
C TYR A 62 -7.53 -6.06 -4.56
N ILE A 63 -7.96 -7.29 -4.35
CA ILE A 63 -7.46 -8.38 -5.18
C ILE A 63 -8.06 -8.23 -6.57
N GLY A 64 -7.28 -8.51 -7.61
CA GLY A 64 -7.75 -8.50 -8.98
C GLY A 64 -7.15 -9.61 -9.81
N PHE A 65 -7.61 -9.72 -11.05
CA PHE A 65 -7.08 -10.64 -12.03
C PHE A 65 -6.91 -9.96 -13.38
N ASP A 66 -5.72 -10.03 -13.93
CA ASP A 66 -5.44 -9.59 -15.30
C ASP A 66 -5.97 -10.67 -16.27
N LEU A 67 -7.01 -10.34 -17.03
CA LEU A 67 -7.68 -11.26 -17.95
C LEU A 67 -6.86 -11.55 -19.21
N LEU A 68 -5.88 -10.68 -19.53
CA LEU A 68 -5.01 -10.86 -20.71
C LEU A 68 -3.76 -11.67 -20.35
N LEU A 69 -3.16 -11.37 -19.21
CA LEU A 69 -1.94 -12.06 -18.74
C LEU A 69 -2.25 -13.27 -17.85
N GLU A 70 -3.52 -13.52 -17.55
CA GLU A 70 -4.02 -14.63 -16.76
C GLU A 70 -3.33 -14.76 -15.38
N GLN A 71 -3.13 -13.64 -14.68
CA GLN A 71 -2.44 -13.62 -13.40
C GLN A 71 -3.16 -12.76 -12.36
N LYS A 72 -2.98 -13.11 -11.07
CA LYS A 72 -3.45 -12.28 -9.95
C LYS A 72 -2.70 -10.96 -9.92
N VAL A 73 -3.40 -9.89 -9.56
CA VAL A 73 -2.86 -8.55 -9.37
C VAL A 73 -3.43 -7.93 -8.10
N ALA A 74 -2.73 -6.96 -7.55
CA ALA A 74 -3.30 -6.03 -6.56
C ALA A 74 -3.65 -4.72 -7.27
N ILE A 75 -4.85 -4.18 -6.99
CA ILE A 75 -5.35 -2.95 -7.61
C ILE A 75 -5.57 -1.93 -6.51
N LYS A 76 -4.77 -0.87 -6.51
CA LYS A 76 -4.91 0.25 -5.56
C LYS A 76 -5.69 1.38 -6.25
N GLU A 77 -6.82 1.75 -5.65
CA GLU A 77 -7.67 2.86 -6.07
C GLU A 77 -7.37 4.09 -5.23
N TYR A 78 -7.23 5.25 -5.84
CA TYR A 78 -7.17 6.51 -5.11
C TYR A 78 -8.55 6.86 -4.56
N TYR A 79 -8.72 6.74 -3.25
CA TYR A 79 -9.99 6.99 -2.55
C TYR A 79 -9.71 7.57 -1.15
N PRO A 80 -9.44 8.88 -1.02
CA PRO A 80 -9.04 9.51 0.24
C PRO A 80 -10.21 9.69 1.20
N MET A 81 -10.55 8.66 1.97
CA MET A 81 -11.71 8.63 2.88
C MET A 81 -11.59 9.57 4.07
N SER A 82 -10.38 9.81 4.56
CA SER A 82 -10.13 10.60 5.79
C SER A 82 -10.59 12.06 5.71
N THR A 83 -10.95 12.52 4.53
CA THR A 83 -11.26 13.93 4.25
C THR A 83 -12.75 14.21 4.01
N GLY A 84 -13.59 13.16 3.95
CA GLY A 84 -14.97 13.31 3.51
C GLY A 84 -15.12 13.89 2.10
N MET A 85 -14.05 13.81 1.31
CA MET A 85 -13.94 14.43 -0.01
C MET A 85 -14.57 13.59 -1.11
N VAL A 86 -14.77 12.31 -0.88
CA VAL A 86 -15.23 11.36 -1.88
C VAL A 86 -16.36 10.50 -1.35
N ASN A 87 -17.25 10.12 -2.23
CA ASN A 87 -18.34 9.17 -1.98
C ASN A 87 -18.55 8.30 -3.23
N ARG A 88 -19.15 7.12 -3.03
CA ARG A 88 -19.61 6.23 -4.09
C ARG A 88 -20.93 5.63 -3.67
N GLU A 89 -22.00 6.01 -4.35
CA GLU A 89 -23.33 5.46 -4.12
C GLU A 89 -23.78 4.69 -5.37
N ASN A 90 -23.98 3.38 -5.25
CA ASN A 90 -24.56 2.52 -6.31
C ASN A 90 -23.91 2.63 -7.72
N SER A 91 -22.73 3.19 -7.81
CA SER A 91 -21.98 3.46 -9.04
C SER A 91 -20.54 2.99 -8.92
N THR A 92 -19.83 2.79 -10.04
CA THR A 92 -18.38 2.63 -10.07
C THR A 92 -17.64 3.96 -9.95
N THR A 93 -18.32 5.06 -10.29
CA THR A 93 -17.76 6.41 -10.35
C THR A 93 -17.62 7.03 -8.96
N VAL A 94 -16.48 7.62 -8.67
CA VAL A 94 -16.23 8.39 -7.45
C VAL A 94 -16.85 9.77 -7.59
N VAL A 95 -17.61 10.17 -6.57
CA VAL A 95 -18.21 11.50 -6.49
C VAL A 95 -17.40 12.37 -5.54
N TRP A 96 -16.84 13.46 -6.06
CA TRP A 96 -16.04 14.40 -5.29
C TRP A 96 -16.92 15.50 -4.68
N SER A 97 -16.67 15.86 -3.43
CA SER A 97 -17.43 16.94 -2.80
C SER A 97 -17.15 18.28 -3.48
N SER A 98 -18.17 19.14 -3.55
CA SER A 98 -18.08 20.48 -4.17
C SER A 98 -17.02 21.37 -3.51
N ALA A 99 -16.74 21.20 -2.23
CA ALA A 99 -15.70 21.92 -1.50
C ALA A 99 -14.28 21.59 -1.99
N VAL A 100 -14.07 20.38 -2.52
CA VAL A 100 -12.80 19.91 -3.06
C VAL A 100 -12.62 20.37 -4.51
N MET A 101 -13.67 20.32 -5.31
CA MET A 101 -13.64 20.82 -6.70
C MET A 101 -13.26 22.30 -6.78
N GLN A 102 -13.67 23.10 -5.79
CA GLN A 102 -13.37 24.54 -5.76
C GLN A 102 -11.94 24.90 -5.32
N LYS A 103 -11.18 24.00 -4.69
CA LYS A 103 -9.89 24.30 -4.04
C LYS A 103 -8.65 23.70 -4.70
N SER A 104 -8.67 23.25 -5.94
CA SER A 104 -7.52 22.56 -6.58
C SER A 104 -6.96 21.35 -5.76
N GLY A 105 -7.66 20.93 -4.71
CA GLY A 105 -7.22 19.85 -3.82
C GLY A 105 -7.30 18.47 -4.48
N MET A 106 -8.32 18.25 -5.30
CA MET A 106 -8.50 17.04 -6.09
C MET A 106 -7.33 16.84 -7.06
N GLU A 107 -7.01 17.87 -7.86
CA GLU A 107 -5.92 17.80 -8.83
C GLU A 107 -4.58 17.50 -8.17
N LYS A 108 -4.29 18.15 -7.03
CA LYS A 108 -3.03 17.93 -6.29
C LYS A 108 -2.93 16.52 -5.72
N GLY A 109 -4.00 15.98 -5.14
CA GLY A 109 -4.01 14.63 -4.60
C GLY A 109 -3.89 13.56 -5.69
N PHE A 110 -4.60 13.78 -6.79
CA PHE A 110 -4.58 12.93 -7.98
C PHE A 110 -3.19 12.92 -8.64
N ASP A 111 -2.61 14.09 -8.86
CA ASP A 111 -1.25 14.26 -9.38
C ASP A 111 -0.21 13.62 -8.46
N SER A 112 -0.38 13.75 -7.15
CA SER A 112 0.50 13.11 -6.17
C SER A 112 0.46 11.59 -6.30
N PHE A 113 -0.75 11.00 -6.38
CA PHE A 113 -0.94 9.56 -6.54
C PHE A 113 -0.34 9.04 -7.85
N LEU A 114 -0.54 9.75 -8.96
CA LEU A 114 0.06 9.40 -10.25
C LEU A 114 1.59 9.56 -10.27
N LYS A 115 2.12 10.59 -9.60
CA LYS A 115 3.57 10.77 -9.45
C LYS A 115 4.18 9.62 -8.65
N GLU A 116 3.53 9.21 -7.57
CA GLU A 116 3.92 8.06 -6.78
C GLU A 116 3.97 6.78 -7.63
N ALA A 117 2.90 6.49 -8.37
CA ALA A 117 2.85 5.34 -9.27
C ALA A 117 4.00 5.33 -10.29
N ARG A 118 4.33 6.50 -10.86
CA ARG A 118 5.47 6.63 -11.79
C ARG A 118 6.82 6.39 -11.11
N LYS A 119 6.96 6.74 -9.83
CA LYS A 119 8.16 6.45 -9.05
C LYS A 119 8.29 4.96 -8.79
N MET A 120 7.21 4.32 -8.33
CA MET A 120 7.18 2.88 -8.13
C MET A 120 7.52 2.12 -9.41
N ALA A 121 7.02 2.56 -10.56
CA ALA A 121 7.33 1.96 -11.85
C ALA A 121 8.82 2.01 -12.21
N LYS A 122 9.57 3.03 -11.76
CA LYS A 122 11.03 3.13 -11.94
C LYS A 122 11.80 2.13 -11.08
N LEU A 123 11.19 1.62 -10.02
CA LEU A 123 11.77 0.63 -9.11
C LEU A 123 11.48 -0.81 -9.54
N GLY A 124 10.77 -0.99 -10.66
CA GLY A 124 10.45 -2.30 -11.20
C GLY A 124 11.71 -3.14 -11.40
N GLY A 125 11.69 -4.36 -10.85
CA GLY A 125 12.81 -5.28 -10.92
C GLY A 125 13.79 -5.24 -9.74
N ILE A 126 13.61 -4.35 -8.75
CA ILE A 126 14.37 -4.43 -7.49
C ILE A 126 13.82 -5.62 -6.68
N PRO A 127 14.63 -6.67 -6.42
CA PRO A 127 14.19 -7.78 -5.60
C PRO A 127 13.76 -7.32 -4.20
N GLY A 128 12.62 -7.80 -3.73
CA GLY A 128 12.08 -7.40 -2.43
C GLY A 128 11.27 -6.10 -2.42
N VAL A 129 10.97 -5.52 -3.59
CA VAL A 129 10.04 -4.39 -3.76
C VAL A 129 8.91 -4.81 -4.68
N VAL A 130 7.66 -4.45 -4.33
CA VAL A 130 6.49 -4.73 -5.17
C VAL A 130 6.57 -4.00 -6.51
N GLY A 131 6.34 -4.73 -7.61
CA GLY A 131 6.37 -4.18 -8.97
C GLY A 131 5.04 -3.54 -9.38
N VAL A 132 5.11 -2.41 -10.10
CA VAL A 132 3.94 -1.78 -10.75
C VAL A 132 3.82 -2.29 -12.17
N LYS A 133 2.61 -2.76 -12.52
CA LYS A 133 2.28 -3.27 -13.87
C LYS A 133 1.60 -2.22 -14.74
N SER A 134 0.71 -1.42 -14.18
CA SER A 134 -0.08 -0.44 -14.94
C SER A 134 -0.57 0.69 -14.05
N VAL A 135 -0.84 1.83 -14.67
CA VAL A 135 -1.46 3.00 -14.05
C VAL A 135 -2.43 3.60 -15.04
N PHE A 136 -3.68 3.83 -14.63
CA PHE A 136 -4.69 4.43 -15.48
C PHE A 136 -5.71 5.25 -14.69
N ILE A 137 -6.48 6.05 -15.42
CA ILE A 137 -7.56 6.91 -14.88
C ILE A 137 -8.88 6.35 -15.40
N GLN A 138 -9.81 6.11 -14.49
CA GLN A 138 -11.18 5.68 -14.80
C GLN A 138 -12.08 6.01 -13.60
N ASN A 139 -13.39 6.09 -13.80
CA ASN A 139 -14.39 6.33 -12.74
C ASN A 139 -14.11 7.59 -11.90
N GLU A 140 -13.62 8.66 -12.51
CA GLU A 140 -13.23 9.91 -11.86
C GLU A 140 -12.16 9.73 -10.77
N THR A 141 -11.36 8.66 -10.87
CA THR A 141 -10.23 8.37 -9.98
C THR A 141 -9.08 7.70 -10.72
N ALA A 142 -7.99 7.38 -10.00
CA ALA A 142 -6.82 6.71 -10.55
C ALA A 142 -6.62 5.34 -9.91
N TYR A 143 -6.04 4.45 -10.68
CA TYR A 143 -5.72 3.08 -10.28
C TYR A 143 -4.26 2.77 -10.53
N ILE A 144 -3.64 2.06 -9.57
CA ILE A 144 -2.31 1.45 -9.74
C ILE A 144 -2.51 -0.07 -9.69
N VAL A 145 -2.06 -0.76 -10.72
CA VAL A 145 -2.03 -2.23 -10.75
C VAL A 145 -0.63 -2.70 -10.44
N MET A 146 -0.51 -3.59 -9.46
CA MET A 146 0.75 -4.07 -8.91
C MET A 146 0.80 -5.59 -8.91
N ASP A 147 1.98 -6.16 -8.69
CA ASP A 147 2.12 -7.57 -8.37
C ASP A 147 1.27 -7.94 -7.16
N PHE A 148 0.52 -9.03 -7.26
CA PHE A 148 -0.13 -9.62 -6.09
C PHE A 148 0.90 -10.49 -5.37
N ILE A 149 1.21 -10.13 -4.14
CA ILE A 149 2.17 -10.90 -3.31
C ILE A 149 1.39 -11.91 -2.47
N GLU A 150 1.54 -13.18 -2.78
CA GLU A 150 0.94 -14.25 -1.99
C GLU A 150 1.67 -14.42 -0.67
N GLY A 151 0.90 -14.43 0.43
CA GLY A 151 1.46 -14.53 1.77
C GLY A 151 0.64 -13.77 2.81
N GLU A 152 1.28 -13.44 3.90
CA GLU A 152 0.70 -12.62 4.98
C GLU A 152 1.62 -11.43 5.30
N THR A 153 1.09 -10.37 5.92
CA THR A 153 1.93 -9.29 6.39
C THR A 153 2.82 -9.75 7.55
N LEU A 154 4.00 -9.16 7.66
CA LEU A 154 4.91 -9.42 8.79
C LEU A 154 4.22 -9.13 10.13
N LEU A 155 3.32 -8.13 10.17
CA LEU A 155 2.50 -7.85 11.35
C LEU A 155 1.62 -9.05 11.73
N LYS A 156 0.87 -9.62 10.78
CA LYS A 156 0.02 -10.81 11.03
C LYS A 156 0.85 -12.00 11.48
N LYS A 157 2.02 -12.22 10.86
CA LYS A 157 2.95 -13.28 11.26
C LYS A 157 3.38 -13.12 12.71
N LEU A 158 3.76 -11.92 13.13
CA LEU A 158 4.17 -11.62 14.51
C LEU A 158 3.01 -11.73 15.49
N GLN A 159 1.83 -11.28 15.14
CA GLN A 159 0.62 -11.42 15.98
C GLN A 159 0.27 -12.89 16.25
N ARG A 160 0.49 -13.75 15.26
CA ARG A 160 0.21 -15.19 15.38
C ARG A 160 1.34 -15.96 16.09
N GLY A 161 2.60 -15.65 15.76
CA GLY A 161 3.76 -16.44 16.18
C GLY A 161 4.57 -15.80 17.33
N GLY A 162 4.24 -14.58 17.74
CA GLY A 162 5.03 -13.82 18.70
C GLY A 162 6.31 -13.21 18.11
N PRO A 163 7.11 -12.54 18.95
CA PRO A 163 8.39 -11.97 18.57
C PRO A 163 9.40 -13.06 18.17
N MET A 164 10.38 -12.68 17.37
CA MET A 164 11.44 -13.58 16.91
C MET A 164 12.78 -13.23 17.56
N ASP A 165 13.68 -14.20 17.66
CA ASP A 165 15.03 -13.93 18.10
C ASP A 165 15.77 -12.98 17.15
N TYR A 166 16.77 -12.26 17.68
CA TYR A 166 17.50 -11.24 16.94
C TYR A 166 18.18 -11.78 15.68
N GLY A 167 18.82 -12.95 15.76
CA GLY A 167 19.52 -13.56 14.64
C GLY A 167 18.59 -13.88 13.47
N THR A 168 17.44 -14.49 13.78
CA THR A 168 16.37 -14.77 12.81
C THR A 168 15.83 -13.48 12.22
N CYS A 169 15.57 -12.47 13.07
CA CYS A 169 15.05 -11.18 12.63
C CYS A 169 16.01 -10.50 11.63
N ILE A 170 17.28 -10.39 11.98
CA ILE A 170 18.28 -9.73 11.11
C ILE A 170 18.46 -10.50 9.80
N SER A 171 18.52 -11.83 9.85
CA SER A 171 18.63 -12.66 8.64
C SER A 171 17.43 -12.43 7.70
N LEU A 172 16.22 -12.36 8.26
CA LEU A 172 14.99 -12.12 7.52
C LEU A 172 14.92 -10.70 6.94
N MET A 173 15.35 -9.68 7.69
CA MET A 173 15.25 -8.26 7.32
C MET A 173 16.38 -7.78 6.39
N THR A 174 17.52 -8.49 6.35
CA THR A 174 18.68 -8.09 5.53
C THR A 174 18.32 -7.89 4.05
N PRO A 175 17.58 -8.78 3.37
CA PRO A 175 17.17 -8.55 1.97
C PRO A 175 16.32 -7.28 1.79
N ILE A 176 15.45 -6.95 2.75
CA ILE A 176 14.64 -5.72 2.70
C ILE A 176 15.51 -4.48 2.91
N MET A 177 16.49 -4.52 3.81
CA MET A 177 17.43 -3.43 3.99
C MET A 177 18.26 -3.18 2.71
N GLN A 178 18.65 -4.24 2.01
CA GLN A 178 19.35 -4.15 0.72
C GLN A 178 18.43 -3.56 -0.37
N ALA A 179 17.17 -4.03 -0.46
CA ALA A 179 16.17 -3.49 -1.37
C ALA A 179 15.93 -1.99 -1.11
N LEU A 180 15.81 -1.60 0.16
CA LEU A 180 15.63 -0.20 0.55
C LEU A 180 16.85 0.67 0.18
N ALA A 181 18.06 0.16 0.36
CA ALA A 181 19.28 0.85 -0.07
C ALA A 181 19.29 1.08 -1.59
N GLU A 182 18.76 0.14 -2.37
CA GLU A 182 18.64 0.30 -3.82
C GLU A 182 17.55 1.34 -4.17
N VAL A 183 16.41 1.34 -3.48
CA VAL A 183 15.37 2.38 -3.60
C VAL A 183 15.94 3.77 -3.34
N HIS A 184 16.79 3.91 -2.30
CA HIS A 184 17.44 5.18 -1.96
C HIS A 184 18.42 5.68 -3.04
N LYS A 185 19.12 4.78 -3.73
CA LYS A 185 19.99 5.15 -4.88
C LYS A 185 19.21 5.79 -6.04
N HIS A 186 17.91 5.45 -6.16
CA HIS A 186 17.01 6.09 -7.13
C HIS A 186 16.41 7.41 -6.62
N GLY A 187 16.89 7.93 -5.49
CA GLY A 187 16.43 9.20 -4.91
C GLY A 187 15.03 9.12 -4.28
N ILE A 188 14.54 7.92 -3.98
CA ILE A 188 13.18 7.70 -3.44
C ILE A 188 13.28 7.33 -1.97
N ILE A 189 12.47 7.98 -1.13
CA ILE A 189 12.32 7.68 0.31
C ILE A 189 10.94 7.09 0.51
N HIS A 190 10.85 5.93 1.19
CA HIS A 190 9.62 5.16 1.37
C HIS A 190 8.63 5.83 2.33
N ARG A 191 9.08 6.25 3.51
CA ARG A 191 8.36 6.99 4.55
C ARG A 191 7.25 6.24 5.30
N ASP A 192 6.97 5.00 4.95
CA ASP A 192 5.95 4.18 5.62
C ASP A 192 6.41 2.72 5.82
N ILE A 193 7.66 2.56 6.29
CA ILE A 193 8.18 1.24 6.64
C ILE A 193 7.62 0.82 7.98
N SER A 194 7.00 -0.37 8.01
CA SER A 194 6.39 -0.96 9.20
C SER A 194 5.98 -2.42 8.92
N PRO A 195 5.70 -3.23 9.93
CA PRO A 195 5.41 -4.65 9.72
C PRO A 195 4.16 -4.94 8.88
N ASP A 196 3.22 -4.04 8.78
CA ASP A 196 2.02 -4.18 7.94
C ASP A 196 2.28 -3.86 6.45
N ASN A 197 3.37 -3.12 6.15
CA ASN A 197 3.82 -2.83 4.78
C ASN A 197 4.93 -3.78 4.28
N ILE A 198 5.16 -4.88 4.98
CA ILE A 198 6.08 -5.94 4.56
C ILE A 198 5.30 -7.24 4.46
N MET A 199 5.28 -7.85 3.27
CA MET A 199 4.71 -9.17 3.05
C MET A 199 5.74 -10.26 3.27
N VAL A 200 5.32 -11.34 3.89
CA VAL A 200 6.08 -12.60 4.03
C VAL A 200 5.47 -13.62 3.08
N GLN A 201 6.21 -14.01 2.07
CA GLN A 201 5.80 -15.02 1.09
C GLN A 201 5.89 -16.44 1.68
N SER A 202 5.28 -17.43 1.01
CA SER A 202 5.30 -18.82 1.44
C SER A 202 6.71 -19.43 1.50
N ASP A 203 7.63 -18.95 0.67
CA ASP A 203 9.05 -19.34 0.67
C ASP A 203 9.89 -18.59 1.73
N GLY A 204 9.25 -17.76 2.54
CA GLY A 204 9.88 -16.96 3.60
C GLY A 204 10.50 -15.65 3.13
N LYS A 205 10.50 -15.34 1.83
CA LYS A 205 11.01 -14.06 1.34
C LYS A 205 10.10 -12.91 1.74
N LEU A 206 10.71 -11.76 1.96
CA LEU A 206 10.02 -10.53 2.25
C LEU A 206 9.89 -9.65 1.01
N VAL A 207 8.75 -8.97 0.91
CA VAL A 207 8.47 -7.97 -0.12
C VAL A 207 7.94 -6.71 0.53
N LEU A 208 8.60 -5.58 0.27
CA LEU A 208 8.19 -4.26 0.71
C LEU A 208 7.04 -3.78 -0.18
N LEU A 209 5.93 -3.47 0.45
CA LEU A 209 4.72 -2.94 -0.20
C LEU A 209 4.74 -1.41 -0.17
N ASP A 210 3.85 -0.83 -0.94
CA ASP A 210 3.29 0.51 -0.83
C ASP A 210 4.27 1.66 -0.55
N LEU A 211 4.75 2.26 -1.63
CA LEU A 211 5.49 3.53 -1.59
C LEU A 211 4.55 4.75 -1.50
N GLY A 212 3.30 4.56 -0.97
CA GLY A 212 2.24 5.57 -0.92
C GLY A 212 2.56 6.87 -0.19
N ALA A 213 3.65 6.87 0.57
CA ALA A 213 4.17 8.05 1.24
C ALA A 213 5.48 8.56 0.60
N ALA A 214 5.95 7.93 -0.50
CA ALA A 214 7.26 8.21 -1.07
C ALA A 214 7.43 9.66 -1.57
N LYS A 215 8.58 10.26 -1.27
CA LYS A 215 8.93 11.63 -1.67
C LYS A 215 10.27 11.64 -2.41
N ASP A 216 10.37 12.43 -3.49
CA ASP A 216 11.65 12.68 -4.17
C ASP A 216 12.55 13.60 -3.32
N LEU A 217 13.83 13.28 -3.27
CA LEU A 217 14.85 14.14 -2.67
C LEU A 217 15.07 15.43 -3.48
N ASP A 218 14.76 15.43 -4.79
CA ASP A 218 15.08 16.53 -5.72
C ASP A 218 14.05 17.67 -5.77
N ILE A 219 12.91 17.55 -5.06
CA ILE A 219 11.96 18.67 -5.03
C ILE A 219 12.23 19.55 -3.80
N GLN A 220 13.40 20.12 -3.72
CA GLN A 220 13.60 21.39 -3.03
C GLN A 220 13.11 22.50 -3.97
N GLY A 221 11.84 22.86 -3.85
CA GLY A 221 11.34 24.06 -4.51
C GLY A 221 12.20 25.25 -4.11
N LYS A 222 12.58 26.10 -5.07
CA LYS A 222 13.39 27.30 -4.88
C LYS A 222 12.81 28.30 -3.86
N ASP A 223 11.64 28.05 -3.31
CA ASP A 223 10.90 28.99 -2.46
C ASP A 223 10.70 28.52 -1.00
N GLY A 224 11.41 27.50 -0.52
CA GLY A 224 11.42 27.17 0.91
C GLY A 224 10.06 26.81 1.57
N ASN A 225 8.95 26.92 0.86
CA ASN A 225 7.59 26.64 1.35
C ASN A 225 7.14 25.26 0.91
N VAL A 226 7.50 24.24 1.67
CA VAL A 226 6.88 22.91 1.57
C VAL A 226 5.49 22.99 2.19
N GLN A 227 4.49 23.42 1.41
CA GLN A 227 3.11 23.24 1.81
C GLN A 227 2.81 21.75 1.87
N SER A 228 2.48 21.30 3.05
CA SER A 228 2.12 19.99 3.52
C SER A 228 1.41 19.11 2.50
N SER A 229 2.13 18.19 1.87
CA SER A 229 1.55 16.89 1.59
C SER A 229 1.17 16.28 2.94
N GLN A 230 -0.05 15.75 3.09
CA GLN A 230 -0.64 15.18 4.30
C GLN A 230 0.41 14.47 5.16
N MET A 231 0.44 14.80 6.46
CA MET A 231 1.32 14.16 7.44
C MET A 231 0.99 12.67 7.50
N VAL A 232 1.83 11.86 6.88
CA VAL A 232 1.77 10.40 7.00
C VAL A 232 2.78 10.01 8.05
N ALA A 233 2.37 10.08 9.30
CA ALA A 233 3.18 9.61 10.41
C ALA A 233 2.49 8.42 11.07
N LYS A 234 3.21 7.30 11.17
CA LYS A 234 2.74 6.08 11.79
C LYS A 234 3.29 5.99 13.21
N HIS A 235 2.38 5.97 14.18
CA HIS A 235 2.73 5.91 15.59
C HIS A 235 3.70 4.76 15.88
N GLY A 236 4.79 5.06 16.59
CA GLY A 236 5.86 4.12 16.94
C GLY A 236 6.90 3.85 15.83
N PHE A 237 6.55 4.03 14.55
CA PHE A 237 7.44 3.73 13.43
C PHE A 237 8.00 4.96 12.72
N SER A 238 7.26 6.07 12.70
CA SER A 238 7.72 7.29 12.02
C SER A 238 8.63 8.13 12.91
N PRO A 239 9.76 8.66 12.36
CA PRO A 239 10.64 9.58 13.07
C PRO A 239 10.02 10.99 13.19
N VAL A 240 10.61 11.81 14.07
CA VAL A 240 10.07 13.14 14.43
C VAL A 240 9.91 14.08 13.24
N GLU A 241 10.79 14.02 12.24
CA GLU A 241 10.72 14.83 11.05
C GLU A 241 9.49 14.58 10.17
N GLN A 242 8.78 13.45 10.38
CA GLN A 242 7.52 13.17 9.69
C GLN A 242 6.29 13.80 10.38
N TYR A 243 6.42 14.28 11.62
CA TYR A 243 5.31 14.88 12.37
C TYR A 243 5.19 16.40 12.18
N GLY A 244 6.20 17.07 11.59
CA GLY A 244 6.25 18.51 11.44
C GLY A 244 6.47 18.99 10.01
N GLN A 245 6.13 20.26 9.74
CA GLN A 245 6.33 20.88 8.42
C GLN A 245 7.80 21.25 8.14
N ALA A 246 8.65 21.32 9.17
CA ALA A 246 10.04 21.80 9.08
C ALA A 246 11.10 20.70 9.02
N GLY A 247 10.70 19.44 9.13
CA GLY A 247 11.63 18.31 9.13
C GLY A 247 12.19 18.00 7.73
N LYS A 248 13.50 17.85 7.61
CA LYS A 248 14.13 17.37 6.38
C LYS A 248 13.95 15.86 6.29
N ILE A 249 13.27 15.39 5.26
CA ILE A 249 13.09 13.97 4.94
C ILE A 249 14.30 13.48 4.15
N GLY A 250 14.83 12.33 4.50
CA GLY A 250 15.95 11.70 3.82
C GLY A 250 15.99 10.19 4.04
N SER A 251 17.04 9.51 3.59
CA SER A 251 17.21 8.05 3.78
C SER A 251 17.23 7.65 5.26
N TRP A 252 17.68 8.54 6.15
CA TRP A 252 17.63 8.33 7.60
C TRP A 252 16.22 8.15 8.15
N THR A 253 15.21 8.74 7.51
CA THR A 253 13.80 8.58 7.87
C THR A 253 13.38 7.11 7.77
N ASP A 254 13.76 6.44 6.67
CA ASP A 254 13.49 5.02 6.48
C ASP A 254 14.37 4.13 7.36
N VAL A 255 15.62 4.55 7.64
CA VAL A 255 16.50 3.83 8.57
C VAL A 255 15.90 3.79 9.98
N TYR A 256 15.35 4.91 10.46
CA TYR A 256 14.63 4.94 11.75
C TYR A 256 13.43 3.98 11.74
N ALA A 257 12.58 4.05 10.71
CA ALA A 257 11.39 3.21 10.59
C ALA A 257 11.75 1.72 10.48
N MET A 258 12.85 1.39 9.79
CA MET A 258 13.39 0.04 9.73
C MET A 258 13.88 -0.44 11.10
N ALA A 259 14.61 0.38 11.84
CA ALA A 259 15.06 0.05 13.19
C ALA A 259 13.87 -0.15 14.16
N ALA A 260 12.86 0.70 14.07
CA ALA A 260 11.61 0.55 14.84
C ALA A 260 10.87 -0.74 14.48
N THR A 261 10.86 -1.12 13.19
CA THR A 261 10.28 -2.38 12.71
C THR A 261 11.04 -3.59 13.27
N ILE A 262 12.38 -3.58 13.23
CA ILE A 262 13.23 -4.64 13.81
C ILE A 262 13.00 -4.73 15.31
N TYR A 263 12.96 -3.61 16.02
CA TYR A 263 12.65 -3.58 17.46
C TYR A 263 11.31 -4.27 17.75
N TYR A 264 10.25 -3.91 17.01
CA TYR A 264 8.94 -4.56 17.16
C TYR A 264 8.99 -6.06 16.87
N CYS A 265 9.72 -6.47 15.82
CA CYS A 265 9.89 -7.89 15.48
C CYS A 265 10.55 -8.69 16.60
N CYS A 266 11.53 -8.11 17.30
CA CYS A 266 12.29 -8.80 18.36
C CYS A 266 11.60 -8.76 19.71
N THR A 267 10.81 -7.72 20.01
CA THR A 267 10.23 -7.51 21.35
C THR A 267 8.73 -7.75 21.41
N GLY A 268 8.02 -7.64 20.27
CA GLY A 268 6.56 -7.58 20.25
C GLY A 268 5.96 -6.30 20.83
N VAL A 269 6.80 -5.35 21.25
CA VAL A 269 6.39 -4.10 21.89
C VAL A 269 6.49 -2.96 20.88
N LEU A 270 5.40 -2.19 20.76
CA LEU A 270 5.41 -0.99 19.91
C LEU A 270 6.38 0.04 20.50
N PRO A 271 7.34 0.57 19.72
CA PRO A 271 8.21 1.64 20.20
C PRO A 271 7.40 2.87 20.62
N PRO A 272 7.82 3.60 21.67
CA PRO A 272 7.25 4.91 21.96
C PRO A 272 7.31 5.82 20.73
N SER A 273 6.33 6.71 20.57
CA SER A 273 6.35 7.63 19.43
C SER A 273 7.59 8.53 19.47
N ALA A 274 8.06 8.96 18.29
CA ALA A 274 9.22 9.86 18.24
C ALA A 274 8.94 11.19 18.95
N THR A 275 7.69 11.65 18.97
CA THR A 275 7.27 12.87 19.71
C THR A 275 7.32 12.67 21.22
N ASP A 276 6.90 11.51 21.74
CA ASP A 276 6.96 11.23 23.18
C ASP A 276 8.42 11.16 23.65
N ARG A 277 9.30 10.58 22.84
CA ARG A 277 10.74 10.47 23.13
C ARG A 277 11.45 11.82 23.14
N THR A 278 11.02 12.79 22.33
CA THR A 278 11.59 14.15 22.37
C THR A 278 11.16 14.95 23.59
N ILE A 279 10.04 14.60 24.23
CA ILE A 279 9.49 15.30 25.40
C ILE A 279 9.93 14.64 26.71
N GLY A 280 10.16 13.34 26.71
CA GLY A 280 10.30 12.54 27.93
C GLY A 280 11.47 11.55 27.97
N ASP A 281 12.45 11.61 27.06
CA ASP A 281 13.65 10.78 27.13
C ASP A 281 14.58 11.35 28.21
N THR A 282 14.28 10.98 29.43
CA THR A 282 15.18 11.06 30.58
C THR A 282 15.77 9.70 30.87
#